data_fd691bb2f53d4baa03f0eec16440870e
#
_entry.id   fd691bb2f53d4baa03f0eec16440870e
#
_cell.length_a   1.000
_cell.length_b   1.000
_cell.length_c   1.000
_cell.angle_alpha   90.00
_cell.angle_beta   90.00
_cell.angle_gamma   90.00
#
_symmetry.space_group_name_H-M   'P 1'
#
loop_
_entity.id
_entity.type
_entity.pdbx_description
1 polymer ?
#
loop_
_entity_poly.entity_id
_entity_poly.type
_entity_poly.pdbx_seq_one_letter_code
_entity_poly.pdbx_strand_id
1 'polypeptide(L)'
;NSNKFGFDAAIAIYPYCSFTFPDNFTTSTPLLMITGQEDMLTPEQWCKNLYLKFFRDDGKIKHLSLKDAHHGYDNPFLYFGFTLDRLPSLIVFNDDCTLTISKRGRLITMTQKDISNSETSSKLLSQCSKKGVTIKYNFEATQKTEETILNFFKKNLFNLTAN
;
A
#
# COMPACT_ATOMS: atom_id res chain seq x y z
N ASN A 1 12.55 -28.86 -13.51
CA ASN A 1 13.21 -27.69 -12.89
C ASN A 1 12.48 -26.44 -13.36
N SER A 2 11.41 -26.08 -12.68
CA SER A 2 10.81 -24.75 -12.85
C SER A 2 11.77 -23.75 -12.20
N ASN A 3 12.41 -22.90 -13.01
CA ASN A 3 13.11 -21.74 -12.49
C ASN A 3 12.07 -20.89 -11.73
N LYS A 4 12.10 -20.95 -10.40
CA LYS A 4 11.26 -20.17 -9.53
C LYS A 4 11.81 -18.74 -9.52
N PHE A 5 11.41 -17.94 -10.50
CA PHE A 5 11.58 -16.50 -10.40
C PHE A 5 10.55 -15.99 -9.41
N GLY A 6 11.00 -15.39 -8.31
CA GLY A 6 10.12 -14.84 -7.29
C GLY A 6 10.91 -14.43 -6.05
N PHE A 7 10.24 -13.72 -5.17
CA PHE A 7 10.78 -13.38 -3.85
C PHE A 7 10.36 -14.45 -2.85
N ASP A 8 11.27 -14.81 -1.93
CA ASP A 8 10.97 -15.72 -0.82
C ASP A 8 10.08 -15.05 0.24
N ALA A 9 10.18 -13.73 0.38
CA ALA A 9 9.30 -12.87 1.18
C ALA A 9 9.35 -11.44 0.65
N ALA A 10 8.29 -10.66 0.85
CA ALA A 10 8.21 -9.27 0.44
C ALA A 10 7.64 -8.38 1.54
N ILE A 11 8.10 -7.13 1.60
CA ILE A 11 7.56 -6.09 2.46
C ILE A 11 7.23 -4.88 1.61
N ALA A 12 6.05 -4.33 1.82
CA ALA A 12 5.59 -3.11 1.18
C ALA A 12 5.31 -2.05 2.26
N ILE A 13 6.13 -1.00 2.32
CA ILE A 13 5.94 0.16 3.19
C ILE A 13 5.32 1.26 2.35
N TYR A 14 4.24 1.87 2.84
CA TYR A 14 3.44 2.86 2.10
C TYR A 14 2.92 2.36 0.75
N PRO A 15 2.41 1.11 0.64
CA PRO A 15 2.00 0.62 -0.66
C PRO A 15 0.82 1.42 -1.21
N TYR A 16 0.84 1.68 -2.51
CA TYR A 16 -0.31 2.22 -3.21
C TYR A 16 -1.30 1.10 -3.51
N CYS A 17 -2.40 1.06 -2.76
CA CYS A 17 -3.34 -0.05 -2.78
C CYS A 17 -4.66 0.26 -3.50
N SER A 18 -4.77 1.36 -4.24
CA SER A 18 -6.00 1.65 -4.99
C SER A 18 -6.16 0.78 -6.25
N PHE A 19 -5.69 -0.46 -6.15
CA PHE A 19 -5.85 -1.49 -7.16
C PHE A 19 -6.79 -2.59 -6.70
N THR A 20 -7.47 -3.22 -7.63
CA THR A 20 -8.14 -4.50 -7.40
C THR A 20 -7.51 -5.59 -8.26
N PHE A 21 -7.53 -6.80 -7.76
CA PHE A 21 -7.09 -7.99 -8.46
C PHE A 21 -8.28 -8.80 -8.99
N PRO A 22 -8.07 -9.68 -9.98
CA PRO A 22 -9.08 -10.68 -10.33
C PRO A 22 -9.48 -11.53 -9.11
N ASP A 23 -10.73 -11.97 -9.05
CA ASP A 23 -11.26 -12.71 -7.89
C ASP A 23 -10.53 -14.02 -7.56
N ASN A 24 -9.80 -14.58 -8.53
CA ASN A 24 -8.96 -15.77 -8.36
C ASN A 24 -7.48 -15.46 -8.13
N PHE A 25 -7.14 -14.21 -7.78
CA PHE A 25 -5.77 -13.83 -7.51
C PHE A 25 -5.26 -14.50 -6.22
N THR A 26 -4.13 -15.19 -6.34
CA THR A 26 -3.41 -15.79 -5.20
C THR A 26 -1.94 -15.49 -5.32
N THR A 27 -1.24 -15.47 -4.18
CA THR A 27 0.22 -15.38 -4.15
C THR A 27 0.81 -16.47 -3.28
N SER A 28 1.95 -17.01 -3.70
CA SER A 28 2.73 -17.94 -2.88
C SER A 28 3.76 -17.23 -2.00
N THR A 29 4.08 -15.97 -2.31
CA THR A 29 5.08 -15.18 -1.59
C THR A 29 4.48 -14.58 -0.32
N PRO A 30 5.05 -14.82 0.87
CA PRO A 30 4.68 -14.10 2.07
C PRO A 30 4.87 -12.59 1.88
N LEU A 31 3.85 -11.80 2.22
CA LEU A 31 3.87 -10.35 2.07
C LEU A 31 3.46 -9.66 3.38
N LEU A 32 4.23 -8.67 3.79
CA LEU A 32 3.87 -7.75 4.86
C LEU A 32 3.58 -6.37 4.26
N MET A 33 2.36 -5.88 4.40
CA MET A 33 1.99 -4.50 4.07
C MET A 33 2.00 -3.66 5.35
N ILE A 34 2.65 -2.50 5.31
CA ILE A 34 2.75 -1.56 6.45
C ILE A 34 2.21 -0.21 6.00
N THR A 35 1.21 0.29 6.71
CA THR A 35 0.51 1.54 6.38
C THR A 35 0.40 2.45 7.59
N GLY A 36 0.38 3.76 7.36
CA GLY A 36 0.09 4.77 8.37
C GLY A 36 -1.38 5.20 8.32
N GLN A 37 -2.01 5.34 9.49
CA GLN A 37 -3.42 5.73 9.59
C GLN A 37 -3.65 7.19 9.15
N GLU A 38 -2.63 8.04 9.28
CA GLU A 38 -2.67 9.46 8.88
C GLU A 38 -2.01 9.69 7.50
N ASP A 39 -1.66 8.61 6.78
CA ASP A 39 -1.10 8.72 5.44
C ASP A 39 -2.18 9.10 4.43
N MET A 40 -2.08 10.32 3.90
CA MET A 40 -3.00 10.84 2.90
C MET A 40 -2.46 10.69 1.47
N LEU A 41 -1.19 10.33 1.30
CA LEU A 41 -0.59 10.11 -0.02
C LEU A 41 -0.88 8.69 -0.51
N THR A 42 -0.71 7.71 0.38
CA THR A 42 -1.05 6.29 0.15
C THR A 42 -1.96 5.80 1.28
N PRO A 43 -3.25 6.21 1.28
CA PRO A 43 -4.14 5.99 2.42
C PRO A 43 -4.30 4.53 2.80
N GLU A 44 -4.21 4.27 4.11
CA GLU A 44 -4.42 2.95 4.69
C GLU A 44 -5.72 2.29 4.24
N GLN A 45 -6.79 3.06 4.09
CA GLN A 45 -8.12 2.53 3.77
C GLN A 45 -8.12 1.67 2.49
N TRP A 46 -7.34 2.06 1.46
CA TRP A 46 -7.19 1.26 0.26
C TRP A 46 -6.53 -0.10 0.54
N CYS A 47 -5.44 -0.10 1.31
CA CYS A 47 -4.72 -1.32 1.67
C CYS A 47 -5.54 -2.22 2.58
N LYS A 48 -6.28 -1.65 3.53
CA LYS A 48 -7.18 -2.37 4.42
C LYS A 48 -8.30 -3.06 3.63
N ASN A 49 -8.92 -2.36 2.68
CA ASN A 49 -9.96 -2.93 1.83
C ASN A 49 -9.41 -4.07 0.96
N LEU A 50 -8.23 -3.87 0.36
CA LEU A 50 -7.54 -4.88 -0.44
C LEU A 50 -7.22 -6.12 0.41
N TYR A 51 -6.66 -5.93 1.61
CA TYR A 51 -6.35 -7.01 2.53
C TYR A 51 -7.59 -7.81 2.93
N LEU A 52 -8.66 -7.15 3.33
CA LEU A 52 -9.89 -7.80 3.76
C LEU A 52 -10.56 -8.57 2.63
N LYS A 53 -10.50 -8.06 1.40
CA LYS A 53 -11.12 -8.70 0.24
C LYS A 53 -10.36 -9.93 -0.26
N PHE A 54 -9.03 -9.87 -0.32
CA PHE A 54 -8.26 -10.88 -1.04
C PHE A 54 -7.33 -11.70 -0.17
N PHE A 55 -6.94 -11.23 1.01
CA PHE A 55 -5.78 -11.76 1.70
C PHE A 55 -6.02 -12.17 3.14
N ARG A 56 -7.15 -11.80 3.73
CA ARG A 56 -7.44 -12.07 5.15
C ARG A 56 -7.27 -13.54 5.53
N ASP A 57 -7.72 -14.43 4.67
CA ASP A 57 -7.79 -15.86 4.94
C ASP A 57 -6.61 -16.66 4.35
N ASP A 58 -5.69 -16.01 3.63
CA ASP A 58 -4.50 -16.64 3.02
C ASP A 58 -3.42 -17.00 4.07
N GLY A 59 -3.35 -16.27 5.17
CA GLY A 59 -2.34 -16.46 6.22
C GLY A 59 -0.90 -16.06 5.83
N LYS A 60 -0.61 -15.85 4.56
CA LYS A 60 0.70 -15.45 4.02
C LYS A 60 0.85 -13.94 3.95
N ILE A 61 -0.24 -13.23 3.76
CA ILE A 61 -0.25 -11.79 3.68
C ILE A 61 -0.66 -11.22 5.03
N LYS A 62 0.10 -10.25 5.50
CA LYS A 62 -0.15 -9.53 6.74
C LYS A 62 -0.27 -8.04 6.48
N HIS A 63 -1.12 -7.38 7.25
CA HIS A 63 -1.27 -5.94 7.23
C HIS A 63 -1.01 -5.38 8.63
N LEU A 64 -0.04 -4.46 8.73
CA LEU A 64 0.26 -3.68 9.92
C LEU A 64 -0.23 -2.26 9.69
N SER A 65 -1.16 -1.83 10.52
CA SER A 65 -1.67 -0.47 10.59
C SER A 65 -0.99 0.28 11.74
N LEU A 66 -0.37 1.41 11.45
CA LEU A 66 0.38 2.21 12.42
C LEU A 66 -0.40 3.46 12.79
N LYS A 67 -0.71 3.58 14.07
CA LYS A 67 -1.43 4.73 14.63
C LYS A 67 -0.58 6.00 14.52
N ASP A 68 -1.22 7.13 14.26
CA ASP A 68 -0.60 8.47 14.21
C ASP A 68 0.60 8.56 13.24
N ALA A 69 0.70 7.64 12.27
CA ALA A 69 1.77 7.58 11.28
C ALA A 69 1.32 8.22 9.96
N HIS A 70 2.02 9.28 9.57
CA HIS A 70 1.90 9.94 8.26
C HIS A 70 2.79 9.27 7.21
N HIS A 71 2.69 9.68 5.95
CA HIS A 71 3.67 9.31 4.94
C HIS A 71 5.07 9.79 5.35
N GLY A 72 6.08 8.93 5.24
CA GLY A 72 7.45 9.23 5.67
C GLY A 72 7.66 9.18 7.19
N TYR A 73 6.82 8.45 7.94
CA TYR A 73 6.92 8.33 9.39
C TYR A 73 8.28 7.75 9.86
N ASP A 74 8.99 7.05 9.00
CA ASP A 74 10.29 6.42 9.26
C ASP A 74 11.49 7.32 8.93
N ASN A 75 11.27 8.52 8.41
CA ASN A 75 12.31 9.47 8.08
C ASN A 75 12.52 10.50 9.20
N PRO A 76 13.62 10.42 10.00
CA PRO A 76 13.84 11.32 11.12
C PRO A 76 14.04 12.79 10.73
N PHE A 77 14.39 13.09 9.47
CA PHE A 77 14.47 14.47 8.99
C PHE A 77 13.09 15.16 8.91
N LEU A 78 12.00 14.40 9.03
CA LEU A 78 10.63 14.91 9.06
C LEU A 78 10.11 15.14 10.48
N TYR A 79 10.97 15.29 11.47
CA TYR A 79 10.62 15.39 12.90
C TYR A 79 9.54 16.46 13.18
N PHE A 80 9.68 17.64 12.62
CA PHE A 80 8.70 18.72 12.80
C PHE A 80 7.44 18.56 11.94
N GLY A 81 7.52 17.71 10.93
CA GLY A 81 6.46 17.56 9.92
C GLY A 81 6.25 18.82 9.10
N PHE A 82 5.71 18.68 7.91
CA PHE A 82 5.26 19.79 7.07
C PHE A 82 4.23 19.31 6.06
N THR A 83 3.44 20.27 5.57
CA THR A 83 2.42 20.00 4.56
C THR A 83 2.94 20.38 3.18
N LEU A 84 2.81 19.47 2.25
CA LEU A 84 3.13 19.64 0.84
C LEU A 84 1.86 20.02 0.08
N ASP A 85 1.56 21.31 0.01
CA ASP A 85 0.29 21.86 -0.49
C ASP A 85 -0.04 21.49 -1.94
N ARG A 86 0.96 21.13 -2.74
CA ARG A 86 0.80 20.78 -4.16
C ARG A 86 0.62 19.30 -4.43
N LEU A 87 0.92 18.45 -3.45
CA LEU A 87 0.75 17.01 -3.62
C LEU A 87 -0.72 16.61 -3.50
N PRO A 88 -1.16 15.67 -4.35
CA PRO A 88 -2.51 15.13 -4.25
C PRO A 88 -2.63 14.18 -3.06
N SER A 89 -3.62 14.39 -2.20
CA SER A 89 -4.01 13.42 -1.20
C SER A 89 -5.15 12.54 -1.74
N LEU A 90 -4.94 11.22 -1.78
CA LEU A 90 -5.82 10.26 -2.43
C LEU A 90 -6.92 9.78 -1.48
N ILE A 91 -7.77 10.68 -1.04
CA ILE A 91 -8.79 10.43 0.00
C ILE A 91 -10.19 10.14 -0.53
N VAL A 92 -10.36 10.00 -1.84
CA VAL A 92 -11.66 9.66 -2.45
C VAL A 92 -11.71 8.16 -2.72
N PHE A 93 -12.54 7.46 -1.96
CA PHE A 93 -12.64 5.99 -1.96
C PHE A 93 -13.91 5.54 -2.69
N ASN A 94 -13.86 5.50 -4.02
CA ASN A 94 -14.96 5.00 -4.86
C ASN A 94 -14.44 4.21 -6.08
N ASP A 95 -15.34 3.59 -6.83
CA ASP A 95 -15.00 2.75 -7.98
C ASP A 95 -14.37 3.53 -9.13
N ASP A 96 -14.71 4.82 -9.27
CA ASP A 96 -14.07 5.69 -10.27
C ASP A 96 -12.59 5.96 -9.94
N CYS A 97 -12.23 5.89 -8.65
CA CYS A 97 -10.88 6.12 -8.17
C CYS A 97 -10.10 4.83 -7.87
N THR A 98 -10.75 3.68 -8.01
CA THR A 98 -10.11 2.37 -7.87
C THR A 98 -9.66 1.85 -9.22
N LEU A 99 -8.39 1.44 -9.29
CA LEU A 99 -7.79 0.95 -10.54
C LEU A 99 -7.88 -0.56 -10.66
N THR A 100 -7.92 -1.03 -11.88
CA THR A 100 -7.82 -2.46 -12.22
C THR A 100 -7.15 -2.63 -13.58
N ILE A 101 -6.77 -3.86 -13.89
CA ILE A 101 -6.21 -4.20 -15.20
C ILE A 101 -7.30 -4.86 -16.04
N SER A 102 -7.59 -4.29 -17.20
CA SER A 102 -8.53 -4.87 -18.16
C SER A 102 -8.02 -6.21 -18.72
N LYS A 103 -8.91 -6.99 -19.34
CA LYS A 103 -8.53 -8.23 -20.04
C LYS A 103 -7.46 -8.04 -21.13
N ARG A 104 -7.28 -6.81 -21.62
CA ARG A 104 -6.26 -6.44 -22.63
C ARG A 104 -4.97 -5.90 -22.00
N GLY A 105 -4.80 -6.00 -20.67
CA GLY A 105 -3.62 -5.51 -19.96
C GLY A 105 -3.54 -3.98 -19.80
N ARG A 106 -4.63 -3.25 -20.06
CA ARG A 106 -4.66 -1.78 -19.89
C ARG A 106 -5.09 -1.41 -18.49
N LEU A 107 -4.52 -0.34 -17.96
CA LEU A 107 -4.94 0.26 -16.70
C LEU A 107 -6.24 1.03 -16.90
N ILE A 108 -7.27 0.65 -16.16
CA ILE A 108 -8.61 1.24 -16.21
C ILE A 108 -9.14 1.46 -14.79
N THR A 109 -10.16 2.29 -14.64
CA THR A 109 -10.91 2.36 -13.37
C THR A 109 -11.86 1.17 -13.23
N MET A 110 -12.39 0.93 -12.04
CA MET A 110 -13.44 -0.09 -11.83
C MET A 110 -14.69 0.21 -12.67
N THR A 111 -14.96 1.46 -12.99
CA THR A 111 -16.04 1.89 -13.90
C THR A 111 -15.64 1.84 -15.38
N GLN A 112 -14.56 1.13 -15.74
CA GLN A 112 -14.08 0.86 -17.09
C GLN A 112 -13.59 2.09 -17.88
N LYS A 113 -13.22 3.19 -17.21
CA LYS A 113 -12.60 4.36 -17.86
C LYS A 113 -11.13 4.06 -18.13
N ASP A 114 -10.70 4.22 -19.38
CA ASP A 114 -9.29 4.08 -19.77
C ASP A 114 -8.48 5.29 -19.29
N ILE A 115 -7.38 5.03 -18.57
CA ILE A 115 -6.48 6.04 -18.01
C ILE A 115 -5.06 5.92 -18.56
N SER A 116 -4.91 5.26 -19.71
CA SER A 116 -3.59 4.98 -20.31
C SER A 116 -2.89 6.22 -20.89
N ASN A 117 -3.58 7.35 -21.02
CA ASN A 117 -2.99 8.60 -21.48
C ASN A 117 -2.89 9.65 -20.35
N SER A 118 -2.02 10.64 -20.55
CA SER A 118 -1.73 11.66 -19.53
C SER A 118 -2.92 12.57 -19.20
N GLU A 119 -3.79 12.84 -20.17
CA GLU A 119 -4.97 13.69 -19.97
C GLU A 119 -6.03 13.01 -19.10
N THR A 120 -6.38 11.77 -19.44
CA THR A 120 -7.36 10.99 -18.68
C THR A 120 -6.86 10.66 -17.27
N SER A 121 -5.55 10.36 -17.12
CA SER A 121 -4.96 10.12 -15.79
C SER A 121 -4.89 11.39 -14.95
N SER A 122 -4.57 12.54 -15.52
CA SER A 122 -4.57 13.84 -14.81
C SER A 122 -5.97 14.24 -14.37
N LYS A 123 -6.96 14.05 -15.25
CA LYS A 123 -8.37 14.29 -14.92
C LYS A 123 -8.84 13.39 -13.79
N LEU A 124 -8.52 12.10 -13.83
CA LEU A 124 -8.85 11.15 -12.78
C LEU A 124 -8.20 11.59 -11.46
N LEU A 125 -6.90 11.89 -11.46
CA LEU A 125 -6.18 12.33 -10.27
C LEU A 125 -6.83 13.57 -9.64
N SER A 126 -7.26 14.54 -10.44
CA SER A 126 -7.95 15.73 -9.96
C SER A 126 -9.31 15.46 -9.33
N GLN A 127 -10.02 14.42 -9.79
CA GLN A 127 -11.31 14.00 -9.25
C GLN A 127 -11.16 13.13 -7.99
N CYS A 128 -10.07 12.35 -7.91
CA CYS A 128 -9.82 11.38 -6.86
C CYS A 128 -8.95 11.89 -5.71
N SER A 129 -8.49 13.13 -5.78
CA SER A 129 -7.61 13.70 -4.77
C SER A 129 -8.06 15.09 -4.31
N LYS A 130 -7.61 15.47 -3.13
CA LYS A 130 -7.53 16.85 -2.67
C LYS A 130 -6.09 17.30 -2.64
N LYS A 131 -5.83 18.59 -2.57
CA LYS A 131 -4.47 19.12 -2.42
C LYS A 131 -4.08 19.15 -0.94
N GLY A 132 -2.81 18.93 -0.68
CA GLY A 132 -2.21 18.96 0.64
C GLY A 132 -2.00 17.58 1.24
N VAL A 133 -0.73 17.24 1.49
CA VAL A 133 -0.32 16.02 2.16
C VAL A 133 0.60 16.38 3.29
N THR A 134 0.28 15.97 4.50
CA THR A 134 1.19 16.09 5.65
C THR A 134 2.13 14.90 5.67
N ILE A 135 3.43 15.18 5.78
CA ILE A 135 4.48 14.19 6.00
C ILE A 135 5.12 14.48 7.36
N LYS A 136 5.34 13.45 8.15
CA LYS A 136 5.85 13.62 9.52
C LYS A 136 6.47 12.34 10.05
N TYR A 137 7.61 12.49 10.72
CA TYR A 137 8.26 11.42 11.46
C TYR A 137 7.44 10.99 12.68
N ASN A 138 7.45 9.68 12.95
CA ASN A 138 6.88 9.12 14.16
C ASN A 138 7.80 8.01 14.69
N PHE A 139 8.44 8.26 15.82
CA PHE A 139 9.42 7.35 16.43
C PHE A 139 8.83 5.98 16.78
N GLU A 140 7.65 5.95 17.41
CA GLU A 140 7.00 4.71 17.84
C GLU A 140 6.59 3.86 16.62
N ALA A 141 6.06 4.49 15.58
CA ALA A 141 5.72 3.83 14.34
C ALA A 141 6.98 3.25 13.66
N THR A 142 8.09 3.99 13.66
CA THR A 142 9.37 3.52 13.11
C THR A 142 9.88 2.30 13.85
N GLN A 143 9.96 2.35 15.19
CA GLN A 143 10.39 1.21 16.00
C GLN A 143 9.51 -0.02 15.78
N LYS A 144 8.18 0.19 15.73
CA LYS A 144 7.22 -0.90 15.49
C LYS A 144 7.39 -1.53 14.10
N THR A 145 7.69 -0.70 13.11
CA THR A 145 8.01 -1.14 11.75
C THR A 145 9.25 -2.02 11.74
N GLU A 146 10.36 -1.55 12.30
CA GLU A 146 11.64 -2.28 12.35
C GLU A 146 11.49 -3.64 13.05
N GLU A 147 10.87 -3.65 14.25
CA GLU A 147 10.59 -4.89 14.98
C GLU A 147 9.77 -5.88 14.14
N THR A 148 8.71 -5.38 13.50
CA THR A 148 7.79 -6.23 12.72
C THR A 148 8.48 -6.78 11.47
N ILE A 149 9.29 -5.98 10.79
CA ILE A 149 10.11 -6.40 9.63
C ILE A 149 11.08 -7.51 10.02
N LEU A 150 11.83 -7.33 11.11
CA LEU A 150 12.79 -8.32 11.58
C LEU A 150 12.09 -9.65 11.92
N ASN A 151 10.97 -9.58 12.64
CA ASN A 151 10.20 -10.78 12.99
C ASN A 151 9.59 -11.47 11.77
N PHE A 152 9.13 -10.69 10.79
CA PHE A 152 8.58 -11.21 9.55
C PHE A 152 9.65 -11.96 8.74
N PHE A 153 10.85 -11.40 8.58
CA PHE A 153 11.95 -12.06 7.88
C PHE A 153 12.48 -13.28 8.65
N LYS A 154 12.65 -13.19 9.97
CA LYS A 154 13.04 -14.34 10.79
C LYS A 154 12.12 -15.53 10.55
N LYS A 155 10.81 -15.28 10.55
CA LYS A 155 9.81 -16.32 10.35
C LYS A 155 9.82 -16.91 8.93
N ASN A 156 9.92 -16.07 7.90
CA ASN A 156 9.68 -16.51 6.53
C ASN A 156 10.94 -16.92 5.76
N LEU A 157 12.13 -16.40 6.13
CA LEU A 157 13.38 -16.71 5.47
C LEU A 157 14.21 -17.74 6.24
N PHE A 158 14.16 -17.73 7.56
CA PHE A 158 15.06 -18.55 8.37
C PHE A 158 14.36 -19.64 9.17
N ASN A 159 13.02 -19.75 9.06
CA ASN A 159 12.20 -20.68 9.86
C ASN A 159 12.48 -20.60 11.37
N LEU A 160 12.98 -19.47 11.84
CA LEU A 160 13.24 -19.23 13.25
C LEU A 160 11.91 -18.89 13.92
N THR A 161 11.32 -19.85 14.60
CA THR A 161 10.22 -19.56 15.52
C THR A 161 10.76 -18.65 16.63
N ALA A 162 10.09 -17.53 16.87
CA ALA A 162 10.37 -16.72 18.05
C ALA A 162 10.09 -17.58 19.29
N ASN A 163 11.17 -17.94 20.02
CA ASN A 163 11.08 -18.50 21.35
C ASN A 163 10.72 -17.42 22.36
#